data_5940d1ea2d06c3ab8786da8510b8755a
#
_entry.id   5940d1ea2d06c3ab8786da8510b8755a
#
_cell.length_a   1.000
_cell.length_b   1.000
_cell.length_c   1.000
_cell.angle_alpha   90.00
_cell.angle_beta   90.00
_cell.angle_gamma   90.00
#
_symmetry.space_group_name_H-M   'P 1'
#
loop_
_entity.id
_entity.type
_entity.pdbx_description
1 polymer ?
#
loop_
_entity_poly.entity_id
_entity_poly.type
_entity_poly.pdbx_seq_one_letter_code
_entity_poly.pdbx_strand_id
1 'polypeptide(L)'
;MGPDRLSIQAFLDDLEASFRQASQRGEVASYIPELATVDPGYFGISVCLPDGSVLSAGDTQKPFSIQSISKVFSLAIASGREGDRLWKRVGREPSHFAFTSVVALE
;
A
#
# COMPACT_ATOMS: atom_id res chain seq x y z
N MET A 1 4.70 -10.31 26.07
CA MET A 1 3.28 -10.46 25.71
C MET A 1 2.89 -9.28 24.85
N GLY A 2 2.46 -9.50 23.63
CA GLY A 2 2.01 -8.43 22.73
C GLY A 2 0.60 -7.92 23.08
N PRO A 3 0.15 -6.83 22.45
CA PRO A 3 -1.21 -6.33 22.60
C PRO A 3 -2.23 -7.42 22.14
N ASP A 4 -3.33 -7.53 22.86
CA ASP A 4 -4.39 -8.44 22.47
C ASP A 4 -5.20 -7.90 21.27
N ARG A 5 -6.02 -8.76 20.67
CA ARG A 5 -6.82 -8.39 19.49
C ARG A 5 -7.79 -7.24 19.76
N LEU A 6 -8.37 -7.19 20.96
CA LEU A 6 -9.32 -6.14 21.34
C LEU A 6 -8.61 -4.78 21.42
N SER A 7 -7.42 -4.75 22.01
CA SER A 7 -6.62 -3.52 22.08
C SER A 7 -6.20 -3.04 20.68
N ILE A 8 -5.83 -3.96 19.78
CA ILE A 8 -5.48 -3.60 18.41
C ILE A 8 -6.72 -3.08 17.67
N GLN A 9 -7.86 -3.75 17.78
CA GLN A 9 -9.10 -3.29 17.13
C GLN A 9 -9.50 -1.90 17.63
N ALA A 10 -9.48 -1.67 18.94
CA ALA A 10 -9.77 -0.36 19.50
C ALA A 10 -8.83 0.73 18.97
N PHE A 11 -7.55 0.42 18.82
CA PHE A 11 -6.58 1.34 18.23
C PHE A 11 -6.89 1.66 16.76
N LEU A 12 -7.29 0.66 15.95
CA LEU A 12 -7.69 0.89 14.57
C LEU A 12 -8.95 1.76 14.47
N ASP A 13 -9.92 1.53 15.34
CA ASP A 13 -11.16 2.31 15.39
C ASP A 13 -10.87 3.77 15.77
N ASP A 14 -9.98 4.00 16.73
CA ASP A 14 -9.52 5.34 17.11
C ASP A 14 -8.78 6.04 15.98
N LEU A 15 -7.94 5.32 15.24
CA LEU A 15 -7.24 5.87 14.06
C LEU A 15 -8.24 6.29 12.99
N GLU A 16 -9.24 5.45 12.69
CA GLU A 16 -10.28 5.79 11.72
C GLU A 16 -11.05 7.04 12.15
N ALA A 17 -11.50 7.10 13.40
CA ALA A 17 -12.23 8.24 13.92
C ALA A 17 -11.39 9.52 13.86
N SER A 18 -10.12 9.44 14.24
CA SER A 18 -9.18 10.56 14.18
C SER A 18 -8.97 11.07 12.75
N PHE A 19 -8.83 10.14 11.81
CA PHE A 19 -8.68 10.49 10.40
C PHE A 19 -9.91 11.19 9.85
N ARG A 20 -11.12 10.71 10.16
CA ARG A 20 -12.36 11.32 9.69
C ARG A 20 -12.61 12.72 10.26
N GLN A 21 -12.08 13.01 11.44
CA GLN A 21 -12.16 14.32 12.07
C GLN A 21 -11.04 15.28 11.65
N ALA A 22 -9.99 14.78 11.01
CA ALA A 22 -8.86 15.59 10.59
C ALA A 22 -9.29 16.67 9.59
N SER A 23 -8.89 17.92 9.84
CA SER A 23 -9.17 19.06 8.96
C SER A 23 -8.29 19.05 7.69
N GLN A 24 -7.11 18.42 7.78
CA GLN A 24 -6.16 18.30 6.66
C GLN A 24 -5.97 16.82 6.35
N ARG A 25 -6.64 16.35 5.32
CA ARG A 25 -6.65 14.95 4.89
C ARG A 25 -5.85 14.70 3.62
N GLY A 26 -5.21 15.72 3.08
CA GLY A 26 -4.56 15.66 1.78
C GLY A 26 -5.58 15.77 0.62
N GLU A 27 -5.11 15.51 -0.57
CA GLU A 27 -5.89 15.56 -1.79
C GLU A 27 -5.85 14.23 -2.52
N VAL A 28 -6.93 13.91 -3.24
CA VAL A 28 -6.98 12.76 -4.13
C VAL A 28 -5.98 12.95 -5.26
N ALA A 29 -5.22 11.92 -5.59
CA ALA A 29 -4.28 11.96 -6.71
C ALA A 29 -5.01 12.25 -8.02
N SER A 30 -4.50 13.20 -8.82
CA SER A 30 -5.13 13.64 -10.07
C SER A 30 -4.22 13.51 -11.30
N TYR A 31 -3.00 12.99 -11.12
CA TYR A 31 -2.06 12.81 -12.24
C TYR A 31 -2.46 11.68 -13.21
N ILE A 32 -3.39 10.81 -12.81
CA ILE A 32 -4.06 9.83 -13.66
C ILE A 32 -5.57 10.09 -13.53
N PRO A 33 -6.32 10.27 -14.64
CA PRO A 33 -7.75 10.62 -14.57
C PRO A 33 -8.60 9.64 -13.76
N GLU A 34 -8.32 8.35 -13.83
CA GLU A 34 -9.04 7.31 -13.09
C GLU A 34 -8.88 7.44 -11.58
N LEU A 35 -7.74 7.94 -11.11
CA LEU A 35 -7.50 8.20 -9.69
C LEU A 35 -8.27 9.41 -9.18
N ALA A 36 -8.43 10.42 -10.03
CA ALA A 36 -9.12 11.66 -9.68
C ALA A 36 -10.62 11.47 -9.36
N THR A 37 -11.20 10.33 -9.75
CA THR A 37 -12.62 10.01 -9.53
C THR A 37 -12.87 9.29 -8.20
N VAL A 38 -11.82 8.99 -7.44
CA VAL A 38 -11.94 8.30 -6.14
C VAL A 38 -12.58 9.23 -5.13
N ASP A 39 -13.52 8.71 -4.34
CA ASP A 39 -14.15 9.46 -3.26
C ASP A 39 -13.11 9.82 -2.19
N PRO A 40 -12.86 11.12 -1.93
CA PRO A 40 -11.88 11.56 -0.93
C PRO A 40 -12.30 11.19 0.51
N GLY A 41 -13.55 10.79 0.72
CA GLY A 41 -14.05 10.33 2.00
C GLY A 41 -13.60 8.93 2.39
N TYR A 42 -13.16 8.11 1.44
CA TYR A 42 -12.75 6.75 1.74
C TYR A 42 -11.49 6.70 2.59
N PHE A 43 -11.57 5.90 3.63
CA PHE A 43 -10.43 5.53 4.48
C PHE A 43 -10.64 4.11 4.99
N GLY A 44 -9.64 3.27 4.81
CA GLY A 44 -9.63 1.92 5.36
C GLY A 44 -8.25 1.56 5.88
N ILE A 45 -8.22 0.82 6.96
CA ILE A 45 -7.00 0.29 7.55
C ILE A 45 -7.21 -1.15 7.96
N SER A 46 -6.25 -2.02 7.63
CA SER A 46 -6.27 -3.44 8.00
C SER A 46 -4.92 -3.88 8.51
N VAL A 47 -4.93 -4.76 9.50
CA VAL A 47 -3.74 -5.39 10.07
C VAL A 47 -3.91 -6.89 10.00
N CYS A 48 -2.96 -7.58 9.41
CA CYS A 48 -2.88 -9.02 9.42
C CYS A 48 -1.93 -9.45 10.55
N LEU A 49 -2.44 -10.25 11.47
CA LEU A 49 -1.66 -10.80 12.58
C LEU A 49 -0.87 -12.05 12.15
N PRO A 50 0.17 -12.44 12.89
CA PRO A 50 0.98 -13.62 12.56
C PRO A 50 0.19 -14.94 12.49
N ASP A 51 -0.95 -15.03 13.15
CA ASP A 51 -1.85 -16.19 13.10
C ASP A 51 -2.78 -16.19 11.87
N GLY A 52 -2.64 -15.21 10.98
CA GLY A 52 -3.44 -15.06 9.77
C GLY A 52 -4.78 -14.33 9.97
N SER A 53 -5.13 -13.96 11.20
CA SER A 53 -6.34 -13.18 11.44
C SER A 53 -6.17 -11.74 10.96
N VAL A 54 -7.26 -11.14 10.47
CA VAL A 54 -7.28 -9.76 9.96
C VAL A 54 -8.21 -8.92 10.82
N LEU A 55 -7.71 -7.79 11.29
CA LEU A 55 -8.47 -6.76 11.98
C LEU A 55 -8.57 -5.54 11.08
N SER A 56 -9.73 -4.90 11.03
CA SER A 56 -9.98 -3.82 10.07
C SER A 56 -10.86 -2.74 10.66
N ALA A 57 -10.67 -1.50 10.16
CA ALA A 57 -11.55 -0.38 10.43
C ALA A 57 -11.75 0.45 9.15
N GLY A 58 -12.91 1.08 9.02
CA GLY A 58 -13.27 1.91 7.88
C GLY A 58 -13.64 1.15 6.61
N ASP A 59 -13.36 1.76 5.46
CA ASP A 59 -13.83 1.34 4.14
C ASP A 59 -12.99 0.20 3.51
N THR A 60 -12.63 -0.81 4.28
CA THR A 60 -11.70 -1.88 3.87
C THR A 60 -12.27 -2.82 2.80
N GLN A 61 -13.58 -2.76 2.55
CA GLN A 61 -14.24 -3.55 1.49
C GLN A 61 -14.37 -2.77 0.17
N LYS A 62 -13.95 -1.50 0.14
CA LYS A 62 -13.94 -0.71 -1.08
C LYS A 62 -12.71 -1.05 -1.91
N PRO A 63 -12.87 -1.40 -3.18
CA PRO A 63 -11.72 -1.66 -4.04
C PRO A 63 -10.93 -0.37 -4.30
N PHE A 64 -9.63 -0.51 -4.44
CA PHE A 64 -8.73 0.60 -4.77
C PHE A 64 -7.66 0.13 -5.76
N SER A 65 -7.06 1.09 -6.46
CA SER A 65 -5.94 0.81 -7.36
C SER A 65 -4.67 0.54 -6.56
N ILE A 66 -4.05 -0.62 -6.76
CA ILE A 66 -2.83 -1.00 -6.01
C ILE A 66 -1.59 -0.24 -6.45
N GLN A 67 -1.62 0.41 -7.64
CA GLN A 67 -0.50 1.22 -8.13
C GLN A 67 0.84 0.46 -8.00
N SER A 68 1.86 1.13 -7.46
CA SER A 68 3.19 0.57 -7.28
C SER A 68 3.30 -0.55 -6.23
N ILE A 69 2.27 -0.83 -5.46
CA ILE A 69 2.22 -2.02 -4.60
C ILE A 69 2.38 -3.29 -5.46
N SER A 70 1.91 -3.27 -6.71
CA SER A 70 2.07 -4.38 -7.67
C SER A 70 3.52 -4.79 -7.88
N LYS A 71 4.48 -3.88 -7.71
CA LYS A 71 5.92 -4.16 -7.87
C LYS A 71 6.43 -5.20 -6.87
N VAL A 72 5.91 -5.18 -5.63
CA VAL A 72 6.27 -6.17 -4.60
C VAL A 72 5.87 -7.57 -5.04
N PHE A 73 4.64 -7.72 -5.55
CA PHE A 73 4.14 -9.02 -6.03
C PHE A 73 4.89 -9.48 -7.29
N SER A 74 5.17 -8.56 -8.21
CA SER A 74 5.96 -8.88 -9.42
C SER A 74 7.36 -9.36 -9.05
N LEU A 75 8.04 -8.70 -8.11
CA LEU A 75 9.34 -9.10 -7.62
C LEU A 75 9.29 -10.47 -6.94
N ALA A 76 8.29 -10.72 -6.11
CA ALA A 76 8.14 -12.00 -5.43
C ALA A 76 7.98 -13.16 -6.42
N ILE A 77 7.15 -12.98 -7.46
CA ILE A 77 6.93 -13.99 -8.50
C ILE A 77 8.21 -14.21 -9.31
N ALA A 78 8.87 -13.12 -9.74
CA ALA A 78 10.09 -13.21 -10.52
C ALA A 78 11.24 -13.88 -9.73
N SER A 79 11.40 -13.53 -8.45
CA SER A 79 12.40 -14.13 -7.58
C SER A 79 12.13 -15.63 -7.36
N GLY A 80 10.88 -16.02 -7.20
CA GLY A 80 10.49 -17.42 -7.05
C GLY A 80 10.77 -18.27 -8.29
N ARG A 81 10.72 -17.67 -9.50
CA ARG A 81 10.99 -18.35 -10.77
C ARG A 81 12.46 -18.35 -11.15
N GLU A 82 13.13 -17.22 -11.01
CA GLU A 82 14.48 -17.00 -11.55
C GLU A 82 15.58 -17.07 -10.50
N GLY A 83 15.24 -16.96 -9.21
CA GLY A 83 16.24 -16.90 -8.15
C GLY A 83 17.27 -15.79 -8.40
N ASP A 84 18.52 -16.07 -8.11
CA ASP A 84 19.60 -15.08 -8.28
C ASP A 84 19.87 -14.66 -9.73
N ARG A 85 19.35 -15.40 -10.72
CA ARG A 85 19.45 -15.00 -12.14
C ARG A 85 18.74 -13.69 -12.43
N LEU A 86 17.73 -13.35 -11.63
CA LEU A 86 17.02 -12.08 -11.74
C LEU A 86 17.99 -10.88 -11.71
N TRP A 87 18.98 -10.93 -10.83
CA TRP A 87 19.92 -9.82 -10.61
C TRP A 87 20.94 -9.60 -11.72
N LYS A 88 20.96 -10.47 -12.74
CA LYS A 88 21.74 -10.25 -13.97
C LYS A 88 21.10 -9.19 -14.88
N ARG A 89 19.81 -8.95 -14.74
CA ARG A 89 19.03 -8.01 -15.57
C ARG A 89 18.43 -6.85 -14.78
N VAL A 90 18.22 -7.02 -13.49
CA VAL A 90 17.60 -6.02 -12.63
C VAL A 90 18.61 -5.59 -11.58
N GLY A 91 18.85 -4.29 -11.50
CA GLY A 91 19.73 -3.72 -10.47
C GLY A 91 19.11 -3.81 -9.07
N ARG A 92 19.97 -3.76 -8.07
CA ARG A 92 19.55 -3.74 -6.65
C ARG A 92 19.60 -2.34 -6.05
N GLU A 93 20.22 -1.40 -6.76
CA GLU A 93 20.38 -0.04 -6.29
C GLU A 93 19.14 0.81 -6.58
N PRO A 94 18.80 1.74 -5.71
CA PRO A 94 17.72 2.70 -5.96
C PRO A 94 18.03 3.53 -7.21
N SER A 95 16.99 3.82 -8.00
CA SER A 95 17.11 4.76 -9.11
C SER A 95 17.25 6.19 -8.58
N HIS A 96 18.18 6.95 -9.16
CA HIS A 96 18.36 8.38 -8.88
C HIS A 96 17.59 9.27 -9.87
N PHE A 97 16.91 8.67 -10.84
CA PHE A 97 16.14 9.39 -11.86
C PHE A 97 14.70 9.65 -11.41
N ALA A 98 14.06 10.61 -12.06
CA ALA A 98 12.63 10.87 -11.82
C ALA A 98 11.81 9.60 -12.10
N PHE A 99 10.71 9.42 -11.37
CA PHE A 99 9.83 8.25 -11.48
C PHE A 99 9.37 7.95 -12.91
N THR A 100 9.15 8.99 -13.71
CA THR A 100 8.69 8.89 -15.11
C THR A 100 9.85 8.81 -16.12
N SER A 101 11.10 8.77 -15.67
CA SER A 101 12.26 8.72 -16.57
C SER A 101 12.41 7.34 -17.21
N VAL A 102 12.58 7.31 -18.52
CA VAL A 102 12.89 6.09 -19.28
C VAL A 102 14.35 5.69 -19.21
N VAL A 103 15.24 6.58 -18.74
CA VAL A 103 16.70 6.33 -18.64
C VAL A 103 17.01 5.13 -17.75
N ALA A 104 16.19 4.87 -16.76
CA ALA A 104 16.35 3.72 -15.86
C ALA A 104 16.08 2.36 -16.54
N LEU A 105 15.58 2.37 -17.78
CA LEU A 105 15.27 1.15 -18.55
C LEU A 105 16.39 0.77 -19.54
N GLU A 106 17.36 1.66 -19.77
CA GLU A 106 18.53 1.43 -20.61
C GLU A 106 19.69 0.79 -19.82
#